data_de153c6517699ba7e37c143552ad1050
#
_entry.id   de153c6517699ba7e37c143552ad1050
#
_cell.length_a   1.000
_cell.length_b   1.000
_cell.length_c   1.000
_cell.angle_alpha   90.00
_cell.angle_beta   90.00
_cell.angle_gamma   90.00
#
_symmetry.space_group_name_H-M   'P 1'
#
loop_
_entity.id
_entity.type
_entity.pdbx_description
1 polymer ?
#
loop_
_entity_poly.entity_id
_entity_poly.type
_entity_poly.pdbx_seq_one_letter_code
_entity_poly.pdbx_strand_id
1 'polypeptide(L)'
;RRGRTERSMARRTGRSRPEPRWAEPPPGLFPAGIHDLLRLLAVLAIAAAVAAACSVLNRRPAPFCDSDDPYSAAYDSCEPCPENGRCVDGELRCVEGFKRRGRVCVEDGLLTHTANKISELLQHRICDEHARVLCGQPGKILFQQHDISSMADELLSKDAARLSDDRIRVVKERVLQSAHGFLETTSTYDKVQAFKCPELAAELHRPLSCQARQWISSNIVFVITSCVLHCSVFCGAFTRDGHCQREPSKYMSRYVRSLKIMP
;
A
#
# COMPACT_ATOMS: atom_id res chain seq x y z
N ARG A 1 23.32 38.48 -99.44
CA ARG A 1 23.13 39.96 -99.31
C ARG A 1 23.21 40.32 -97.88
N ARG A 2 24.19 41.16 -97.58
CA ARG A 2 24.70 41.70 -96.36
C ARG A 2 23.60 42.47 -95.57
N GLY A 3 23.53 42.26 -94.31
CA GLY A 3 22.87 43.16 -93.38
C GLY A 3 23.70 43.30 -92.12
N ARG A 4 24.35 44.45 -92.06
CA ARG A 4 25.23 44.92 -90.96
C ARG A 4 24.31 45.34 -89.80
N THR A 5 24.48 44.73 -88.65
CA THR A 5 23.80 45.19 -87.41
C THR A 5 24.79 45.90 -86.51
N GLU A 6 24.49 47.15 -86.25
CA GLU A 6 25.25 48.00 -85.38
C GLU A 6 25.12 47.56 -83.90
N ARG A 7 26.27 47.46 -83.23
CA ARG A 7 26.32 47.22 -81.79
C ARG A 7 26.07 48.54 -81.05
N SER A 8 24.89 48.65 -80.46
CA SER A 8 24.60 49.70 -79.44
C SER A 8 25.29 49.31 -78.16
N MET A 9 26.27 50.08 -77.73
CA MET A 9 26.94 49.99 -76.43
C MET A 9 25.96 50.55 -75.37
N ALA A 10 25.26 49.63 -74.62
CA ALA A 10 24.48 50.02 -73.46
C ALA A 10 25.45 50.33 -72.32
N ARG A 11 25.46 51.60 -71.95
CA ARG A 11 26.16 52.20 -70.81
C ARG A 11 25.64 51.54 -69.55
N ARG A 12 26.42 50.70 -68.85
CA ARG A 12 26.13 50.17 -67.54
C ARG A 12 26.19 51.37 -66.55
N THR A 13 25.00 51.86 -66.19
CA THR A 13 24.87 52.69 -64.99
C THR A 13 25.08 51.81 -63.76
N GLY A 14 26.10 52.13 -62.99
CA GLY A 14 26.44 51.44 -61.75
C GLY A 14 25.24 51.50 -60.80
N ARG A 15 24.61 50.36 -60.60
CA ARG A 15 23.59 50.18 -59.58
C ARG A 15 24.36 50.11 -58.25
N SER A 16 24.42 51.22 -57.55
CA SER A 16 24.89 51.31 -56.17
C SER A 16 24.09 50.29 -55.34
N ARG A 17 24.77 49.31 -54.81
CA ARG A 17 24.28 48.31 -53.88
C ARG A 17 23.64 49.05 -52.73
N PRO A 18 22.34 48.88 -52.41
CA PRO A 18 21.81 49.51 -51.19
C PRO A 18 22.53 48.94 -49.99
N GLU A 19 23.20 49.82 -49.25
CA GLU A 19 23.75 49.44 -47.95
C GLU A 19 22.61 48.96 -47.04
N PRO A 20 22.87 47.87 -46.27
CA PRO A 20 21.83 47.34 -45.39
C PRO A 20 21.41 48.42 -44.35
N ARG A 21 20.16 48.80 -44.39
CA ARG A 21 19.46 49.88 -43.64
C ARG A 21 19.33 49.56 -42.11
N TRP A 22 20.16 48.70 -41.62
CA TRP A 22 20.12 48.31 -40.22
C TRP A 22 21.18 49.04 -39.36
N ALA A 23 21.90 49.95 -39.93
CA ALA A 23 22.90 50.78 -39.20
C ALA A 23 22.28 51.93 -38.41
N GLU A 24 20.99 52.29 -38.69
CA GLU A 24 20.33 53.31 -37.90
C GLU A 24 19.29 52.65 -37.00
N PRO A 25 19.47 52.70 -35.66
CA PRO A 25 18.45 52.23 -34.75
C PRO A 25 17.17 53.07 -34.94
N PRO A 26 15.98 52.41 -34.89
CA PRO A 26 14.70 53.13 -35.05
C PRO A 26 14.59 54.23 -34.02
N PRO A 27 14.04 55.43 -34.41
CA PRO A 27 13.90 56.54 -33.48
C PRO A 27 12.97 56.13 -32.34
N GLY A 28 13.44 56.18 -31.11
CA GLY A 28 12.71 55.77 -29.91
C GLY A 28 13.28 54.57 -29.16
N LEU A 29 14.39 53.94 -29.67
CA LEU A 29 15.01 52.83 -29.00
C LEU A 29 15.85 53.24 -27.78
N PHE A 30 16.28 54.48 -27.73
CA PHE A 30 17.07 55.03 -26.61
C PHE A 30 16.17 55.90 -25.72
N PRO A 31 16.27 55.73 -24.40
CA PRO A 31 15.49 56.52 -23.45
C PRO A 31 15.83 58.01 -23.59
N ALA A 32 14.86 58.80 -24.00
CA ALA A 32 15.01 60.25 -24.14
C ALA A 32 14.81 60.98 -22.80
N GLY A 33 14.30 60.32 -21.82
CA GLY A 33 14.03 60.86 -20.48
C GLY A 33 14.36 59.92 -19.33
N ILE A 34 14.48 60.46 -18.12
CA ILE A 34 14.78 59.67 -16.92
C ILE A 34 13.73 58.61 -16.62
N HIS A 35 12.47 58.84 -16.98
CA HIS A 35 11.41 57.87 -16.80
C HIS A 35 11.51 56.67 -17.74
N ASP A 36 11.98 56.88 -18.96
CA ASP A 36 12.17 55.80 -19.93
C ASP A 36 13.44 55.00 -19.56
N LEU A 37 14.48 55.64 -19.02
CA LEU A 37 15.66 54.97 -18.45
C LEU A 37 15.25 54.08 -17.27
N LEU A 38 14.42 54.58 -16.35
CA LEU A 38 13.93 53.83 -15.21
C LEU A 38 13.10 52.61 -15.64
N ARG A 39 12.23 52.77 -16.66
CA ARG A 39 11.47 51.63 -17.24
C ARG A 39 12.39 50.56 -17.84
N LEU A 40 13.41 50.99 -18.59
CA LEU A 40 14.37 50.09 -19.19
C LEU A 40 15.17 49.35 -18.11
N LEU A 41 15.62 50.03 -17.06
CA LEU A 41 16.30 49.42 -15.93
C LEU A 41 15.39 48.45 -15.19
N ALA A 42 14.11 48.77 -14.99
CA ALA A 42 13.14 47.88 -14.38
C ALA A 42 12.94 46.56 -15.20
N VAL A 43 12.81 46.68 -16.53
CA VAL A 43 12.68 45.53 -17.42
C VAL A 43 13.97 44.68 -17.37
N LEU A 44 15.15 45.30 -17.42
CA LEU A 44 16.42 44.58 -17.32
C LEU A 44 16.56 43.88 -15.97
N ALA A 45 16.17 44.54 -14.87
CA ALA A 45 16.20 43.95 -13.54
C ALA A 45 15.27 42.72 -13.43
N ILE A 46 14.06 42.82 -13.97
CA ILE A 46 13.13 41.70 -14.01
C ILE A 46 13.71 40.57 -14.88
N ALA A 47 14.22 40.86 -16.05
CA ALA A 47 14.82 39.84 -16.92
C ALA A 47 16.04 39.15 -16.26
N ALA A 48 16.88 39.93 -15.60
CA ALA A 48 18.02 39.38 -14.84
C ALA A 48 17.54 38.50 -13.67
N ALA A 49 16.52 38.94 -12.92
CA ALA A 49 15.94 38.14 -11.83
C ALA A 49 15.34 36.85 -12.33
N VAL A 50 14.59 36.86 -13.43
CA VAL A 50 14.06 35.66 -14.07
C VAL A 50 15.16 34.74 -14.56
N ALA A 51 16.18 35.28 -15.23
CA ALA A 51 17.31 34.47 -15.70
C ALA A 51 18.10 33.84 -14.52
N ALA A 52 18.30 34.57 -13.43
CA ALA A 52 18.91 34.06 -12.21
C ALA A 52 18.05 32.97 -11.57
N ALA A 53 16.74 33.20 -11.44
CA ALA A 53 15.83 32.19 -10.93
C ALA A 53 15.82 30.92 -11.81
N CYS A 54 15.73 31.05 -13.13
CA CYS A 54 15.82 29.93 -14.07
C CYS A 54 17.16 29.19 -13.96
N SER A 55 18.27 29.90 -13.79
CA SER A 55 19.61 29.28 -13.65
C SER A 55 19.73 28.49 -12.35
N VAL A 56 19.12 28.96 -11.27
CA VAL A 56 19.10 28.26 -9.96
C VAL A 56 18.20 27.01 -10.07
N LEU A 57 16.99 27.15 -10.65
CA LEU A 57 16.05 26.06 -10.81
C LEU A 57 16.53 24.98 -11.80
N ASN A 58 17.32 25.37 -12.78
CA ASN A 58 17.85 24.47 -13.82
C ASN A 58 19.24 23.91 -13.50
N ARG A 59 19.73 24.13 -12.28
CA ARG A 59 20.96 23.48 -11.82
C ARG A 59 20.72 21.98 -11.83
N ARG A 60 21.49 21.26 -12.62
CA ARG A 60 21.48 19.79 -12.61
C ARG A 60 21.84 19.34 -11.19
N PRO A 61 21.02 18.50 -10.54
CA PRO A 61 21.38 17.97 -9.24
C PRO A 61 22.70 17.19 -9.33
N ALA A 62 23.50 17.24 -8.30
CA ALA A 62 24.75 16.48 -8.24
C ALA A 62 24.47 14.97 -8.45
N PRO A 63 25.35 14.22 -9.13
CA PRO A 63 25.23 12.76 -9.20
C PRO A 63 25.31 12.16 -7.80
N PHE A 64 24.82 10.95 -7.65
CA PHE A 64 24.97 10.21 -6.40
C PHE A 64 26.36 9.58 -6.32
N CYS A 65 26.90 9.47 -5.11
CA CYS A 65 28.13 8.71 -4.87
C CYS A 65 27.84 7.21 -5.01
N ASP A 66 28.80 6.47 -5.57
CA ASP A 66 28.63 5.02 -5.74
C ASP A 66 28.61 4.30 -4.39
N SER A 67 27.66 3.39 -4.23
CA SER A 67 27.49 2.64 -2.99
C SER A 67 28.61 1.63 -2.73
N ASP A 68 29.29 1.19 -3.79
CA ASP A 68 30.33 0.17 -3.71
C ASP A 68 31.73 0.77 -3.52
N ASP A 69 31.89 2.12 -3.63
CA ASP A 69 33.15 2.81 -3.42
C ASP A 69 33.12 3.74 -2.20
N PRO A 70 33.69 3.33 -1.06
CA PRO A 70 33.70 4.13 0.16
C PRO A 70 34.53 5.43 0.03
N TYR A 71 35.39 5.54 -0.99
CA TYR A 71 36.24 6.73 -1.21
C TYR A 71 35.60 7.76 -2.15
N SER A 72 34.54 7.40 -2.89
CA SER A 72 33.89 8.32 -3.82
C SER A 72 33.32 9.55 -3.13
N ALA A 73 32.80 9.40 -1.93
CA ALA A 73 32.24 10.49 -1.12
C ALA A 73 33.30 11.51 -0.63
N ALA A 74 34.58 11.15 -0.63
CA ALA A 74 35.65 12.00 -0.12
C ALA A 74 36.28 12.91 -1.20
N TYR A 75 36.16 12.57 -2.47
CA TYR A 75 36.85 13.25 -3.57
C TYR A 75 35.94 13.92 -4.58
N ASP A 76 34.72 13.46 -4.74
CA ASP A 76 33.78 13.98 -5.74
C ASP A 76 32.65 14.77 -5.09
N SER A 77 32.23 15.83 -5.77
CA SER A 77 31.07 16.65 -5.41
C SER A 77 29.75 15.87 -5.68
N CYS A 78 29.68 14.62 -5.23
CA CYS A 78 28.52 13.76 -5.33
C CYS A 78 27.68 13.83 -4.05
N GLU A 79 26.40 13.51 -4.15
CA GLU A 79 25.48 13.41 -3.02
C GLU A 79 25.46 11.97 -2.48
N PRO A 80 25.48 11.77 -1.16
CA PRO A 80 25.43 10.42 -0.59
C PRO A 80 24.19 9.67 -1.05
N CYS A 81 24.33 8.35 -1.31
CA CYS A 81 23.22 7.51 -1.72
C CYS A 81 22.17 7.45 -0.61
N PRO A 82 20.88 7.68 -0.93
CA PRO A 82 19.81 7.66 0.07
C PRO A 82 19.56 6.24 0.61
N GLU A 83 18.96 6.19 1.79
CA GLU A 83 18.55 4.93 2.41
C GLU A 83 17.65 4.12 1.47
N ASN A 84 17.78 2.80 1.52
CA ASN A 84 17.06 1.85 0.65
C ASN A 84 17.31 2.06 -0.86
N GLY A 85 18.39 2.77 -1.20
CA GLY A 85 18.88 2.94 -2.54
C GLY A 85 20.26 2.31 -2.73
N ARG A 86 20.55 1.86 -3.94
CA ARG A 86 21.87 1.50 -4.40
C ARG A 86 22.22 2.42 -5.57
N CYS A 87 23.32 3.11 -5.46
CA CYS A 87 23.79 4.06 -6.45
C CYS A 87 24.94 3.45 -7.23
N VAL A 88 24.83 3.45 -8.55
CA VAL A 88 25.84 2.93 -9.48
C VAL A 88 25.93 3.91 -10.63
N ASP A 89 27.13 4.33 -11.00
CA ASP A 89 27.39 5.32 -12.05
C ASP A 89 26.64 6.66 -11.86
N GLY A 90 26.44 7.06 -10.60
CA GLY A 90 25.72 8.28 -10.25
C GLY A 90 24.20 8.18 -10.36
N GLU A 91 23.65 7.01 -10.71
CA GLU A 91 22.21 6.74 -10.79
C GLU A 91 21.70 6.02 -9.56
N LEU A 92 20.52 6.46 -9.07
CA LEU A 92 19.83 5.84 -7.95
C LEU A 92 18.94 4.69 -8.45
N ARG A 93 19.18 3.49 -7.93
CA ARG A 93 18.28 2.32 -8.04
C ARG A 93 17.76 1.98 -6.66
N CYS A 94 16.45 1.90 -6.52
CA CYS A 94 15.85 1.51 -5.23
C CYS A 94 15.89 -0.01 -5.05
N VAL A 95 16.10 -0.44 -3.81
CA VAL A 95 16.02 -1.84 -3.40
C VAL A 95 14.60 -2.37 -3.62
N GLU A 96 14.45 -3.68 -3.76
CA GLU A 96 13.15 -4.33 -3.92
C GLU A 96 12.18 -3.92 -2.78
N GLY A 97 10.96 -3.59 -3.16
CA GLY A 97 9.96 -3.07 -2.21
C GLY A 97 9.92 -1.56 -2.07
N PHE A 98 10.86 -0.84 -2.69
CA PHE A 98 10.93 0.62 -2.71
C PHE A 98 10.79 1.16 -4.12
N LYS A 99 10.17 2.35 -4.23
CA LYS A 99 9.98 3.05 -5.49
C LYS A 99 10.70 4.39 -5.47
N ARG A 100 11.39 4.69 -6.55
CA ARG A 100 12.06 5.99 -6.70
C ARG A 100 11.04 7.13 -6.77
N ARG A 101 11.20 8.11 -5.90
CA ARG A 101 10.44 9.36 -5.91
C ARG A 101 11.41 10.55 -5.90
N GLY A 102 11.73 11.05 -7.08
CA GLY A 102 12.76 12.07 -7.23
C GLY A 102 14.15 11.54 -6.87
N ARG A 103 14.70 11.98 -5.76
CA ARG A 103 16.05 11.62 -5.27
C ARG A 103 16.05 10.68 -4.07
N VAL A 104 14.91 10.15 -3.67
CA VAL A 104 14.77 9.24 -2.52
C VAL A 104 14.03 7.98 -2.92
N CYS A 105 14.29 6.89 -2.20
CA CYS A 105 13.54 5.64 -2.29
C CYS A 105 12.48 5.61 -1.20
N VAL A 106 11.21 5.58 -1.59
CA VAL A 106 10.05 5.47 -0.69
C VAL A 106 9.46 4.09 -0.81
N GLU A 107 8.93 3.57 0.27
CA GLU A 107 8.19 2.30 0.23
C GLU A 107 7.11 2.31 -0.86
N ASP A 108 6.99 1.20 -1.59
CA ASP A 108 5.90 1.03 -2.54
C ASP A 108 4.61 0.77 -1.76
N GLY A 109 3.77 1.81 -1.61
CA GLY A 109 2.52 1.75 -0.87
C GLY A 109 1.57 0.66 -1.35
N LEU A 110 1.66 0.23 -2.63
CA LEU A 110 0.88 -0.88 -3.13
C LEU A 110 1.32 -2.20 -2.51
N LEU A 111 2.63 -2.44 -2.42
CA LEU A 111 3.17 -3.66 -1.82
C LEU A 111 2.88 -3.70 -0.31
N THR A 112 3.05 -2.56 0.37
CA THR A 112 2.75 -2.44 1.80
C THR A 112 1.28 -2.67 2.09
N HIS A 113 0.38 -2.08 1.30
CA HIS A 113 -1.06 -2.29 1.44
C HIS A 113 -1.44 -3.76 1.19
N THR A 114 -0.86 -4.39 0.15
CA THR A 114 -1.12 -5.80 -0.15
C THR A 114 -0.58 -6.69 0.97
N ALA A 115 0.64 -6.43 1.47
CA ALA A 115 1.22 -7.18 2.57
C ALA A 115 0.37 -7.09 3.84
N ASN A 116 -0.10 -5.90 4.21
CA ASN A 116 -0.98 -5.70 5.37
C ASN A 116 -2.30 -6.45 5.21
N LYS A 117 -2.93 -6.36 4.05
CA LYS A 117 -4.19 -7.07 3.76
C LYS A 117 -4.02 -8.59 3.91
N ILE A 118 -2.96 -9.15 3.31
CA ILE A 118 -2.69 -10.60 3.40
C ILE A 118 -2.33 -10.99 4.83
N SER A 119 -1.59 -10.14 5.55
CA SER A 119 -1.24 -10.36 6.96
C SER A 119 -2.48 -10.42 7.85
N GLU A 120 -3.44 -9.52 7.66
CA GLU A 120 -4.74 -9.53 8.36
C GLU A 120 -5.55 -10.79 8.05
N LEU A 121 -5.63 -11.20 6.78
CA LEU A 121 -6.32 -12.42 6.39
C LEU A 121 -5.67 -13.68 6.98
N LEU A 122 -4.34 -13.71 7.01
CA LEU A 122 -3.58 -14.81 7.60
C LEU A 122 -3.81 -14.88 9.12
N GLN A 123 -3.74 -13.75 9.81
CA GLN A 123 -4.03 -13.64 11.24
C GLN A 123 -5.45 -14.13 11.54
N HIS A 124 -6.43 -13.65 10.78
CA HIS A 124 -7.82 -14.04 10.95
C HIS A 124 -7.99 -15.54 10.79
N ARG A 125 -7.40 -16.13 9.75
CA ARG A 125 -7.48 -17.58 9.49
C ARG A 125 -6.86 -18.41 10.62
N ILE A 126 -5.68 -18.04 11.10
CA ILE A 126 -4.99 -18.75 12.19
C ILE A 126 -5.79 -18.64 13.49
N CYS A 127 -6.31 -17.44 13.80
CA CYS A 127 -7.08 -17.23 15.03
C CYS A 127 -8.47 -17.90 14.97
N ASP A 128 -9.09 -17.98 13.80
CA ASP A 128 -10.34 -18.72 13.60
C ASP A 128 -10.14 -20.23 13.83
N GLU A 129 -9.06 -20.81 13.32
CA GLU A 129 -8.74 -22.23 13.58
C GLU A 129 -8.55 -22.49 15.08
N HIS A 130 -7.82 -21.61 15.78
CA HIS A 130 -7.66 -21.70 17.24
C HIS A 130 -9.01 -21.55 17.96
N ALA A 131 -9.84 -20.58 17.58
CA ALA A 131 -11.16 -20.35 18.14
C ALA A 131 -12.10 -21.57 17.94
N ARG A 132 -12.03 -22.28 16.80
CA ARG A 132 -12.77 -23.51 16.57
C ARG A 132 -12.41 -24.59 17.58
N VAL A 133 -11.12 -24.76 17.86
CA VAL A 133 -10.67 -25.76 18.87
C VAL A 133 -11.18 -25.38 20.25
N LEU A 134 -11.15 -24.09 20.63
CA LEU A 134 -11.73 -23.62 21.89
C LEU A 134 -13.24 -23.90 22.00
N CYS A 135 -13.92 -24.04 20.85
CA CYS A 135 -15.33 -24.42 20.77
C CYS A 135 -15.58 -25.94 20.71
N GLY A 136 -14.55 -26.77 20.86
CA GLY A 136 -14.63 -28.24 20.78
C GLY A 136 -14.81 -28.76 19.37
N GLN A 137 -14.44 -27.96 18.35
CA GLN A 137 -14.43 -28.41 16.95
C GLN A 137 -13.02 -28.88 16.58
N PRO A 138 -12.90 -29.77 15.58
CA PRO A 138 -11.59 -30.15 15.07
C PRO A 138 -10.89 -28.96 14.42
N GLY A 139 -9.63 -28.75 14.77
CA GLY A 139 -8.82 -27.67 14.26
C GLY A 139 -7.37 -27.80 14.71
N LYS A 140 -6.51 -26.87 14.27
CA LYS A 140 -5.09 -26.82 14.61
C LYS A 140 -4.82 -25.58 15.46
N ILE A 141 -4.14 -25.75 16.59
CA ILE A 141 -3.75 -24.65 17.48
C ILE A 141 -2.32 -24.21 17.21
N LEU A 142 -1.43 -25.17 16.95
CA LEU A 142 -0.01 -24.94 16.74
C LEU A 142 0.33 -25.05 15.25
N PHE A 143 0.92 -24.01 14.70
CA PHE A 143 1.32 -23.91 13.31
C PHE A 143 2.83 -23.86 13.22
N GLN A 144 3.41 -24.67 12.35
CA GLN A 144 4.83 -24.59 12.04
C GLN A 144 5.09 -23.49 11.00
N GLN A 145 6.33 -23.04 10.88
CA GLN A 145 6.73 -22.05 9.88
C GLN A 145 6.29 -22.42 8.45
N HIS A 146 6.39 -23.71 8.12
CA HIS A 146 5.95 -24.22 6.83
C HIS A 146 4.45 -24.06 6.60
N ASP A 147 3.61 -24.31 7.62
CA ASP A 147 2.16 -24.15 7.52
C ASP A 147 1.79 -22.70 7.25
N ILE A 148 2.42 -21.76 7.96
CA ILE A 148 2.22 -20.32 7.82
C ILE A 148 2.62 -19.87 6.41
N SER A 149 3.79 -20.32 5.93
CA SER A 149 4.26 -20.04 4.57
C SER A 149 3.29 -20.56 3.51
N SER A 150 2.81 -21.79 3.66
CA SER A 150 1.84 -22.41 2.75
C SER A 150 0.51 -21.67 2.70
N MET A 151 -0.02 -21.25 3.87
CA MET A 151 -1.23 -20.42 3.94
C MET A 151 -1.02 -19.04 3.32
N ALA A 152 0.14 -18.43 3.51
CA ALA A 152 0.48 -17.16 2.88
C ALA A 152 0.54 -17.30 1.35
N ASP A 153 1.12 -18.39 0.82
CA ASP A 153 1.15 -18.66 -0.62
C ASP A 153 -0.25 -18.86 -1.21
N GLU A 154 -1.13 -19.55 -0.50
CA GLU A 154 -2.53 -19.72 -0.91
C GLU A 154 -3.27 -18.37 -0.98
N LEU A 155 -3.07 -17.50 0.02
CA LEU A 155 -3.70 -16.18 0.05
C LEU A 155 -3.12 -15.27 -1.04
N LEU A 156 -1.80 -15.28 -1.23
CA LEU A 156 -1.12 -14.53 -2.27
C LEU A 156 -1.58 -14.95 -3.67
N SER A 157 -1.74 -16.24 -3.92
CA SER A 157 -2.19 -16.74 -5.23
C SER A 157 -3.57 -16.21 -5.63
N LYS A 158 -4.44 -15.93 -4.67
CA LYS A 158 -5.79 -15.39 -4.90
C LYS A 158 -5.80 -13.89 -5.16
N ASP A 159 -4.98 -13.12 -4.44
CA ASP A 159 -5.00 -11.65 -4.49
C ASP A 159 -3.90 -11.06 -5.39
N ALA A 160 -2.81 -11.79 -5.62
CA ALA A 160 -1.61 -11.28 -6.27
C ALA A 160 -1.52 -11.52 -7.78
N ALA A 161 -2.63 -11.90 -8.44
CA ALA A 161 -2.68 -12.19 -9.88
C ALA A 161 -2.18 -11.02 -10.79
N ARG A 162 -1.93 -9.85 -10.21
CA ARG A 162 -1.44 -8.64 -10.90
C ARG A 162 -0.01 -8.25 -10.53
N LEU A 163 0.64 -8.99 -9.63
CA LEU A 163 2.01 -8.70 -9.21
C LEU A 163 3.00 -9.58 -9.98
N SER A 164 4.20 -9.05 -10.25
CA SER A 164 5.31 -9.85 -10.76
C SER A 164 5.87 -10.75 -9.66
N ASP A 165 6.53 -11.84 -10.03
CA ASP A 165 7.07 -12.84 -9.10
C ASP A 165 8.02 -12.23 -8.06
N ASP A 166 8.88 -11.27 -8.46
CA ASP A 166 9.78 -10.56 -7.54
C ASP A 166 8.99 -9.79 -6.46
N ARG A 167 7.91 -9.14 -6.85
CA ARG A 167 7.05 -8.40 -5.91
C ARG A 167 6.29 -9.32 -4.98
N ILE A 168 5.84 -10.48 -5.47
CA ILE A 168 5.19 -11.52 -4.65
C ILE A 168 6.15 -11.99 -3.56
N ARG A 169 7.43 -12.20 -3.89
CA ARG A 169 8.45 -12.59 -2.93
C ARG A 169 8.61 -11.55 -1.82
N VAL A 170 8.71 -10.26 -2.17
CA VAL A 170 8.82 -9.18 -1.18
C VAL A 170 7.59 -9.08 -0.28
N VAL A 171 6.38 -9.19 -0.87
CA VAL A 171 5.13 -9.20 -0.10
C VAL A 171 5.09 -10.39 0.85
N LYS A 172 5.44 -11.60 0.37
CA LYS A 172 5.49 -12.80 1.19
C LYS A 172 6.42 -12.66 2.40
N GLU A 173 7.62 -12.14 2.17
CA GLU A 173 8.61 -11.93 3.24
C GLU A 173 8.06 -10.96 4.31
N ARG A 174 7.44 -9.85 3.89
CA ARG A 174 6.79 -8.90 4.81
C ARG A 174 5.62 -9.51 5.57
N VAL A 175 4.81 -10.34 4.91
CA VAL A 175 3.69 -11.05 5.55
C VAL A 175 4.22 -12.01 6.62
N LEU A 176 5.26 -12.77 6.32
CA LEU A 176 5.88 -13.69 7.28
C LEU A 176 6.51 -12.93 8.46
N GLN A 177 7.20 -11.83 8.20
CA GLN A 177 7.75 -10.98 9.24
C GLN A 177 6.66 -10.39 10.14
N SER A 178 5.55 -9.93 9.55
CA SER A 178 4.39 -9.46 10.29
C SER A 178 3.75 -10.57 11.12
N ALA A 179 3.63 -11.78 10.56
CA ALA A 179 3.10 -12.95 11.26
C ALA A 179 3.89 -13.28 12.54
N HIS A 180 5.22 -13.20 12.49
CA HIS A 180 6.06 -13.37 13.67
C HIS A 180 5.81 -12.28 14.74
N GLY A 181 5.37 -11.10 14.35
CA GLY A 181 5.08 -9.99 15.27
C GLY A 181 3.78 -10.16 16.06
N PHE A 182 2.76 -10.81 15.49
CA PHE A 182 1.46 -10.98 16.16
C PHE A 182 1.21 -12.37 16.72
N LEU A 183 1.93 -13.40 16.26
CA LEU A 183 1.79 -14.77 16.78
C LEU A 183 2.69 -15.00 17.99
N GLU A 184 2.18 -15.73 18.97
CA GLU A 184 2.99 -16.20 20.08
C GLU A 184 3.85 -17.39 19.66
N THR A 185 5.17 -17.27 19.89
CA THR A 185 6.11 -18.36 19.62
C THR A 185 6.09 -19.33 20.78
N THR A 186 5.88 -20.61 20.49
CA THR A 186 5.91 -21.70 21.46
C THR A 186 6.87 -22.77 20.96
N SER A 187 7.62 -23.37 21.87
CA SER A 187 8.48 -24.51 21.56
C SER A 187 7.69 -25.80 21.73
N THR A 188 7.59 -26.58 20.66
CA THR A 188 7.00 -27.93 20.72
C THR A 188 7.98 -28.90 21.41
N TYR A 189 7.48 -30.05 21.86
CA TYR A 189 8.25 -31.10 22.53
C TYR A 189 9.51 -31.52 21.75
N ASP A 190 9.45 -31.46 20.44
CA ASP A 190 10.56 -31.75 19.50
C ASP A 190 11.50 -30.56 19.26
N LYS A 191 11.48 -29.51 20.10
CA LYS A 191 12.26 -28.27 19.97
C LYS A 191 12.02 -27.53 18.63
N VAL A 192 10.96 -27.85 17.91
CA VAL A 192 10.54 -27.12 16.72
C VAL A 192 9.75 -25.89 17.15
N GLN A 193 10.10 -24.76 16.57
CA GLN A 193 9.34 -23.52 16.79
C GLN A 193 7.94 -23.67 16.20
N ALA A 194 6.93 -23.46 17.01
CA ALA A 194 5.54 -23.44 16.61
C ALA A 194 4.92 -22.08 17.00
N PHE A 195 3.97 -21.68 16.23
CA PHE A 195 3.25 -20.40 16.38
C PHE A 195 1.81 -20.68 16.72
N LYS A 196 1.27 -19.91 17.65
CA LYS A 196 -0.16 -19.94 18.01
C LYS A 196 -0.77 -18.54 18.02
N CYS A 197 -2.06 -18.47 17.78
CA CYS A 197 -2.79 -17.22 18.01
C CYS A 197 -2.81 -16.90 19.51
N PRO A 198 -2.56 -15.65 19.94
CA PRO A 198 -2.75 -15.24 21.33
C PRO A 198 -4.16 -15.56 21.83
N GLU A 199 -4.28 -16.04 23.07
CA GLU A 199 -5.56 -16.50 23.63
C GLU A 199 -6.64 -15.41 23.62
N LEU A 200 -6.27 -14.16 23.96
CA LEU A 200 -7.19 -13.02 23.90
C LEU A 200 -7.72 -12.77 22.47
N ALA A 201 -6.85 -12.89 21.45
CA ALA A 201 -7.27 -12.74 20.08
C ALA A 201 -8.17 -13.91 19.63
N ALA A 202 -7.83 -15.16 19.99
CA ALA A 202 -8.65 -16.32 19.71
C ALA A 202 -10.05 -16.22 20.34
N GLU A 203 -10.17 -15.64 21.53
CA GLU A 203 -11.46 -15.39 22.18
C GLU A 203 -12.34 -14.40 21.41
N LEU A 204 -11.75 -13.35 20.83
CA LEU A 204 -12.47 -12.39 19.99
C LEU A 204 -12.98 -13.02 18.69
N HIS A 205 -12.29 -14.04 18.20
CA HIS A 205 -12.67 -14.79 16.99
C HIS A 205 -13.67 -15.90 17.24
N ARG A 206 -14.12 -16.12 18.48
CA ARG A 206 -15.14 -17.15 18.77
C ARG A 206 -16.47 -16.80 18.09
N PRO A 207 -17.05 -17.72 17.29
CA PRO A 207 -18.34 -17.49 16.67
C PRO A 207 -19.43 -17.34 17.74
N LEU A 208 -20.41 -16.47 17.47
CA LEU A 208 -21.53 -16.19 18.40
C LEU A 208 -22.28 -17.46 18.82
N SER A 209 -22.38 -18.43 17.94
CA SER A 209 -22.98 -19.74 18.22
C SER A 209 -22.26 -20.49 19.33
N CYS A 210 -20.93 -20.42 19.38
CA CYS A 210 -20.10 -21.02 20.40
C CYS A 210 -20.28 -20.28 21.75
N GLN A 211 -20.23 -18.93 21.73
CA GLN A 211 -20.44 -18.10 22.90
C GLN A 211 -21.84 -18.35 23.51
N ALA A 212 -22.87 -18.37 22.67
CA ALA A 212 -24.25 -18.67 23.10
C ALA A 212 -24.37 -20.07 23.70
N ARG A 213 -23.75 -21.08 23.08
CA ARG A 213 -23.76 -22.44 23.62
C ARG A 213 -23.09 -22.54 24.98
N GLN A 214 -21.92 -21.90 25.13
CA GLN A 214 -21.20 -21.87 26.39
C GLN A 214 -22.00 -21.13 27.48
N TRP A 215 -22.60 -19.98 27.12
CA TRP A 215 -23.46 -19.23 28.02
C TRP A 215 -24.68 -20.05 28.48
N ILE A 216 -25.37 -20.73 27.54
CA ILE A 216 -26.50 -21.61 27.84
C ILE A 216 -26.06 -22.75 28.75
N SER A 217 -24.90 -23.39 28.50
CA SER A 217 -24.42 -24.50 29.31
C SER A 217 -24.05 -24.07 30.74
N SER A 218 -23.46 -22.90 30.93
CA SER A 218 -23.11 -22.35 32.22
C SER A 218 -24.33 -21.82 33.00
N ASN A 219 -25.39 -21.42 32.29
CA ASN A 219 -26.64 -20.91 32.89
C ASN A 219 -27.83 -21.86 32.65
N ILE A 220 -27.58 -23.17 32.55
CA ILE A 220 -28.60 -24.15 32.17
C ILE A 220 -29.81 -24.17 33.09
N VAL A 221 -29.58 -23.98 34.41
CA VAL A 221 -30.65 -23.93 35.41
C VAL A 221 -31.53 -22.69 35.17
N PHE A 222 -30.95 -21.55 34.92
CA PHE A 222 -31.67 -20.30 34.63
C PHE A 222 -32.50 -20.40 33.37
N VAL A 223 -31.92 -20.98 32.30
CA VAL A 223 -32.59 -21.19 31.01
C VAL A 223 -33.77 -22.15 31.18
N ILE A 224 -33.59 -23.28 31.89
CA ILE A 224 -34.67 -24.26 32.13
C ILE A 224 -35.79 -23.61 32.99
N THR A 225 -35.47 -22.94 34.07
CA THR A 225 -36.48 -22.30 34.90
C THR A 225 -37.24 -21.21 34.16
N SER A 226 -36.56 -20.39 33.35
CA SER A 226 -37.21 -19.40 32.50
C SER A 226 -38.13 -20.03 31.47
N CYS A 227 -37.69 -21.10 30.77
CA CYS A 227 -38.52 -21.80 29.81
C CYS A 227 -39.76 -22.44 30.48
N VAL A 228 -39.60 -23.06 31.65
CA VAL A 228 -40.74 -23.65 32.38
C VAL A 228 -41.72 -22.56 32.79
N LEU A 229 -41.26 -21.43 33.33
CA LEU A 229 -42.11 -20.30 33.68
C LEU A 229 -42.87 -19.74 32.49
N HIS A 230 -42.17 -19.53 31.36
CA HIS A 230 -42.81 -19.09 30.12
C HIS A 230 -43.85 -20.09 29.60
N CYS A 231 -43.49 -21.38 29.57
CA CYS A 231 -44.46 -22.43 29.15
C CYS A 231 -45.69 -22.48 30.10
N SER A 232 -45.50 -22.35 31.42
CA SER A 232 -46.62 -22.37 32.37
C SER A 232 -47.51 -21.13 32.23
N VAL A 233 -46.93 -19.94 32.00
CA VAL A 233 -47.72 -18.74 31.73
C VAL A 233 -48.50 -18.84 30.42
N PHE A 234 -47.83 -19.31 29.34
CA PHE A 234 -48.48 -19.55 28.05
C PHE A 234 -49.55 -20.64 28.11
N CYS A 235 -49.26 -21.77 28.76
CA CYS A 235 -50.26 -22.81 28.96
C CYS A 235 -51.43 -22.35 29.87
N GLY A 236 -51.13 -21.57 30.93
CA GLY A 236 -52.14 -20.99 31.80
C GLY A 236 -53.05 -19.98 31.08
N ALA A 237 -52.51 -19.23 30.14
CA ALA A 237 -53.30 -18.31 29.28
C ALA A 237 -54.19 -19.10 28.29
N PHE A 238 -53.69 -20.21 27.75
CA PHE A 238 -54.42 -21.04 26.77
C PHE A 238 -55.44 -21.98 27.43
N THR A 239 -55.28 -22.37 28.70
CA THR A 239 -56.27 -23.18 29.41
C THR A 239 -57.52 -22.40 29.77
N ARG A 240 -57.51 -21.07 29.65
CA ARG A 240 -58.72 -20.24 29.77
C ARG A 240 -59.67 -20.40 28.57
N ASP A 241 -59.14 -20.96 27.46
CA ASP A 241 -59.89 -21.24 26.21
C ASP A 241 -60.06 -22.76 25.89
N GLY A 242 -59.96 -23.61 26.87
CA GLY A 242 -60.54 -24.97 26.86
C GLY A 242 -59.87 -26.07 25.98
N HIS A 243 -58.67 -25.88 25.42
CA HIS A 243 -58.02 -26.88 24.59
C HIS A 243 -56.52 -26.99 24.77
N CYS A 244 -56.04 -27.50 25.94
CA CYS A 244 -54.67 -28.00 26.00
C CYS A 244 -54.56 -29.15 27.00
N GLN A 245 -54.99 -30.32 26.55
CA GLN A 245 -54.72 -31.59 27.24
C GLN A 245 -53.84 -32.43 26.32
N ARG A 246 -52.52 -32.16 26.27
CA ARG A 246 -51.53 -33.11 25.78
C ARG A 246 -50.22 -32.98 26.53
N GLU A 247 -49.88 -34.00 27.26
CA GLU A 247 -48.73 -34.30 28.08
C GLU A 247 -47.40 -33.63 27.70
N PRO A 248 -46.86 -32.74 28.58
CA PRO A 248 -45.52 -32.14 28.37
C PRO A 248 -44.38 -33.12 28.66
N SER A 249 -44.69 -34.30 29.25
CA SER A 249 -43.67 -35.26 29.70
C SER A 249 -42.86 -35.93 28.57
N LYS A 250 -43.45 -36.13 27.36
CA LYS A 250 -42.79 -36.86 26.29
C LYS A 250 -41.81 -36.00 25.48
N TYR A 251 -41.96 -34.70 25.44
CA TYR A 251 -41.03 -33.80 24.71
C TYR A 251 -39.78 -33.49 25.53
N MET A 252 -39.90 -33.35 26.83
CA MET A 252 -38.81 -33.10 27.76
C MET A 252 -37.78 -34.25 27.77
N SER A 253 -38.26 -35.50 27.74
CA SER A 253 -37.41 -36.70 27.73
C SER A 253 -36.58 -36.86 26.43
N ARG A 254 -37.08 -36.38 25.30
CA ARG A 254 -36.35 -36.41 24.04
C ARG A 254 -35.28 -35.29 23.99
N TYR A 255 -35.56 -34.11 24.53
CA TYR A 255 -34.62 -33.00 24.51
C TYR A 255 -33.42 -33.24 25.45
N VAL A 256 -33.67 -33.78 26.64
CA VAL A 256 -32.61 -34.16 27.58
C VAL A 256 -31.73 -35.29 27.04
N ARG A 257 -32.31 -36.20 26.23
CA ARG A 257 -31.55 -37.28 25.60
C ARG A 257 -30.69 -36.80 24.43
N SER A 258 -31.14 -35.80 23.70
CA SER A 258 -30.32 -35.15 22.64
C SER A 258 -29.15 -34.33 23.17
N LEU A 259 -29.28 -33.74 24.37
CA LEU A 259 -28.20 -33.01 25.02
C LEU A 259 -27.07 -33.88 25.59
N LYS A 260 -27.41 -35.19 25.85
CA LYS A 260 -26.44 -36.18 26.37
C LYS A 260 -25.58 -36.89 25.31
N ILE A 261 -25.84 -36.67 24.04
CA ILE A 261 -25.16 -37.35 22.91
C ILE A 261 -24.17 -36.41 22.17
N MET A 262 -23.93 -35.21 22.66
CA MET A 262 -22.88 -34.37 22.11
C MET A 262 -21.69 -34.33 23.06
N PRO A 263 -20.55 -34.95 22.63
CA PRO A 263 -19.27 -34.87 23.34
C PRO A 263 -18.73 -33.42 23.35
#